data_8c93cd5700a90b449937869759f9bf48
#
_entry.id   8c93cd5700a90b449937869759f9bf48
#
_cell.length_a   1.000
_cell.length_b   1.000
_cell.length_c   1.000
_cell.angle_alpha   90.00
_cell.angle_beta   90.00
_cell.angle_gamma   90.00
#
_symmetry.space_group_name_H-M   'P 1'
#
loop_
_entity.id
_entity.type
_entity.pdbx_description
1 polymer ?
#
loop_
_entity_poly.entity_id
_entity_poly.type
_entity_poly.pdbx_seq_one_letter_code
_entity_poly.pdbx_strand_id
1 'polypeptide(L)'
;VGTFDPYQKVEAETMAWGYGLKTAVSKKHGIYLTNINDSETLTLRGVDFGKKGAKKFTAEVASIEGGCCIEIRLDNAEGPMVGKLDIPATGGPKEFRTFTCPINEAKGVHDLVFVFRGKPETNLMNWNRWEFTR
;
A
#
# COMPACT_ATOMS: atom_id res chain seq x y z
N VAL A 1 -14.91 -13.26 13.91
CA VAL A 1 -13.66 -12.93 13.30
C VAL A 1 -13.25 -11.52 13.72
N GLY A 2 -12.07 -11.35 14.25
CA GLY A 2 -11.60 -10.07 14.75
C GLY A 2 -11.25 -9.05 13.68
N THR A 3 -10.87 -7.88 14.12
CA THR A 3 -10.37 -6.83 13.25
C THR A 3 -8.89 -7.05 12.96
N PHE A 4 -8.41 -6.39 11.91
CA PHE A 4 -7.00 -6.43 11.52
C PHE A 4 -6.22 -5.32 12.22
N ASP A 5 -5.04 -5.65 12.74
CA ASP A 5 -4.14 -4.69 13.39
C ASP A 5 -3.17 -4.11 12.36
N PRO A 6 -3.31 -2.82 11.97
CA PRO A 6 -2.45 -2.23 10.94
C PRO A 6 -1.06 -1.82 11.46
N TYR A 7 -0.81 -1.94 12.76
CA TYR A 7 0.45 -1.50 13.36
C TYR A 7 1.52 -2.59 13.38
N GLN A 8 1.22 -3.75 12.82
CA GLN A 8 2.21 -4.80 12.61
C GLN A 8 2.69 -4.73 11.17
N LYS A 9 3.94 -5.12 10.95
CA LYS A 9 4.47 -5.21 9.59
C LYS A 9 3.69 -6.25 8.80
N VAL A 10 3.17 -5.87 7.64
CA VAL A 10 2.35 -6.72 6.80
C VAL A 10 3.07 -6.98 5.48
N GLU A 11 3.22 -8.26 5.15
CA GLU A 11 3.71 -8.66 3.84
C GLU A 11 2.59 -8.42 2.83
N ALA A 12 2.89 -7.67 1.78
CA ALA A 12 1.85 -7.23 0.83
C ALA A 12 1.15 -8.41 0.14
N GLU A 13 1.86 -9.51 -0.10
CA GLU A 13 1.29 -10.68 -0.76
C GLU A 13 0.17 -11.35 0.03
N THR A 14 0.10 -11.15 1.36
CA THR A 14 -0.99 -11.71 2.15
C THR A 14 -2.33 -11.04 1.84
N MET A 15 -2.30 -9.96 1.08
CA MET A 15 -3.46 -9.17 0.72
C MET A 15 -3.73 -9.17 -0.78
N ALA A 16 -3.24 -10.18 -1.49
CA ALA A 16 -3.32 -10.25 -2.96
C ALA A 16 -4.73 -10.59 -3.47
N TRP A 17 -5.73 -9.96 -2.89
CA TRP A 17 -7.13 -10.09 -3.30
C TRP A 17 -7.58 -8.92 -4.19
N GLY A 18 -6.66 -7.98 -4.45
CA GLY A 18 -6.94 -6.85 -5.31
C GLY A 18 -7.10 -7.26 -6.76
N TYR A 19 -7.98 -6.60 -7.45
CA TYR A 19 -8.23 -6.87 -8.86
C TYR A 19 -6.99 -6.49 -9.68
N GLY A 20 -6.56 -7.43 -10.52
CA GLY A 20 -5.42 -7.21 -11.42
C GLY A 20 -4.04 -7.43 -10.79
N LEU A 21 -3.95 -7.57 -9.47
CA LEU A 21 -2.67 -7.72 -8.81
C LEU A 21 -2.13 -9.15 -8.90
N LYS A 22 -0.82 -9.26 -9.06
CA LYS A 22 -0.11 -10.54 -9.14
C LYS A 22 1.05 -10.54 -8.16
N THR A 23 1.54 -11.73 -7.82
CA THR A 23 2.73 -11.86 -6.99
C THR A 23 3.93 -12.29 -7.84
N ALA A 24 5.12 -11.93 -7.36
CA ALA A 24 6.38 -12.36 -7.93
C ALA A 24 7.34 -12.71 -6.78
N VAL A 25 8.42 -13.42 -7.09
CA VAL A 25 9.37 -13.88 -6.08
C VAL A 25 10.73 -13.24 -6.30
N SER A 26 11.34 -12.76 -5.20
CA SER A 26 12.70 -12.25 -5.18
C SER A 26 13.50 -13.06 -4.15
N LYS A 27 14.73 -13.46 -4.49
CA LYS A 27 15.60 -14.16 -3.56
C LYS A 27 15.89 -13.37 -2.29
N LYS A 28 15.97 -12.04 -2.42
CA LYS A 28 16.30 -11.15 -1.31
C LYS A 28 15.07 -10.76 -0.50
N HIS A 29 13.92 -10.57 -1.15
CA HIS A 29 12.73 -9.99 -0.53
C HIS A 29 11.57 -10.96 -0.38
N GLY A 30 11.69 -12.19 -0.85
CA GLY A 30 10.60 -13.16 -0.83
C GLY A 30 9.52 -12.83 -1.85
N ILE A 31 8.26 -13.02 -1.48
CA ILE A 31 7.12 -12.78 -2.37
C ILE A 31 6.68 -11.32 -2.24
N TYR A 32 6.42 -10.68 -3.36
CA TYR A 32 5.92 -9.31 -3.40
C TYR A 32 4.82 -9.16 -4.45
N LEU A 33 4.02 -8.12 -4.31
CA LEU A 33 2.99 -7.80 -5.30
C LEU A 33 3.61 -7.09 -6.50
N THR A 34 3.15 -7.45 -7.68
CA THR A 34 3.59 -6.86 -8.94
C THR A 34 2.40 -6.69 -9.88
N ASN A 35 2.64 -6.16 -11.07
CA ASN A 35 1.59 -5.86 -12.05
C ASN A 35 0.54 -4.91 -11.47
N ILE A 36 1.02 -3.90 -10.75
CA ILE A 36 0.17 -2.86 -10.15
C ILE A 36 0.03 -1.73 -11.17
N ASN A 37 -1.19 -1.53 -11.66
CA ASN A 37 -1.46 -0.56 -12.72
C ASN A 37 -2.27 0.62 -12.20
N ASP A 38 -2.30 1.69 -13.00
CA ASP A 38 -3.07 2.89 -12.65
C ASP A 38 -4.54 2.57 -12.37
N SER A 39 -5.06 3.15 -11.31
CA SER A 39 -6.45 3.02 -10.85
C SER A 39 -6.82 1.66 -10.28
N GLU A 40 -5.88 0.75 -10.11
CA GLU A 40 -6.15 -0.50 -9.41
C GLU A 40 -6.29 -0.25 -7.92
N THR A 41 -7.02 -1.11 -7.23
CA THR A 41 -7.29 -0.97 -5.80
C THR A 41 -7.00 -2.26 -5.07
N LEU A 42 -6.64 -2.12 -3.79
CA LEU A 42 -6.50 -3.23 -2.87
C LEU A 42 -7.26 -2.87 -1.61
N THR A 43 -8.26 -3.68 -1.23
CA THR A 43 -9.10 -3.41 -0.08
C THR A 43 -8.84 -4.42 1.03
N LEU A 44 -8.67 -3.92 2.24
CA LEU A 44 -8.57 -4.73 3.44
C LEU A 44 -9.71 -4.34 4.38
N ARG A 45 -10.58 -5.29 4.69
CA ARG A 45 -11.78 -5.03 5.47
C ARG A 45 -11.52 -5.12 6.97
N GLY A 46 -12.21 -4.26 7.72
CA GLY A 46 -12.21 -4.32 9.18
C GLY A 46 -10.86 -4.00 9.82
N VAL A 47 -10.20 -2.95 9.38
CA VAL A 47 -8.93 -2.50 9.95
C VAL A 47 -9.21 -1.60 11.14
N ASP A 48 -8.64 -1.94 12.29
CA ASP A 48 -8.83 -1.18 13.53
C ASP A 48 -7.63 -0.26 13.79
N PHE A 49 -7.81 1.03 13.53
CA PHE A 49 -6.78 2.05 13.77
C PHE A 49 -6.72 2.53 15.24
N GLY A 50 -7.69 2.13 16.05
CA GLY A 50 -7.73 2.51 17.46
C GLY A 50 -8.25 3.92 17.70
N LYS A 51 -8.33 4.32 18.96
CA LYS A 51 -8.90 5.62 19.34
C LYS A 51 -8.02 6.80 18.96
N LYS A 52 -6.71 6.66 19.08
CA LYS A 52 -5.77 7.73 18.74
C LYS A 52 -5.47 7.79 17.25
N GLY A 53 -5.65 6.67 16.56
CA GLY A 53 -5.44 6.57 15.13
C GLY A 53 -3.99 6.49 14.70
N ALA A 54 -3.80 6.29 13.40
CA ALA A 54 -2.47 6.21 12.81
C ALA A 54 -1.92 7.61 12.53
N LYS A 55 -0.61 7.74 12.62
CA LYS A 55 0.11 8.99 12.33
C LYS A 55 0.96 8.91 11.07
N LYS A 56 1.47 7.71 10.75
CA LYS A 56 2.34 7.49 9.61
C LYS A 56 2.03 6.17 8.93
N PHE A 57 2.30 6.12 7.63
CA PHE A 57 2.26 4.90 6.83
C PHE A 57 3.62 4.71 6.18
N THR A 58 4.17 3.50 6.27
CA THR A 58 5.46 3.15 5.71
C THR A 58 5.29 1.95 4.80
N ALA A 59 5.90 1.99 3.62
CA ALA A 59 5.86 0.89 2.66
C ALA A 59 7.23 0.66 2.04
N GLU A 60 7.53 -0.60 1.74
CA GLU A 60 8.74 -0.99 1.02
C GLU A 60 8.35 -1.33 -0.41
N VAL A 61 8.80 -0.51 -1.35
CA VAL A 61 8.43 -0.63 -2.76
C VAL A 61 9.63 -0.45 -3.67
N ALA A 62 9.51 -0.98 -4.88
CA ALA A 62 10.46 -0.75 -5.95
C ALA A 62 9.72 -0.22 -7.17
N SER A 63 10.27 0.79 -7.85
CA SER A 63 9.67 1.36 -9.03
C SER A 63 10.75 1.73 -10.05
N ILE A 64 10.57 1.30 -11.29
CA ILE A 64 11.53 1.57 -12.35
C ILE A 64 11.50 3.06 -12.72
N GLU A 65 10.32 3.60 -12.99
CA GLU A 65 10.17 4.96 -13.50
C GLU A 65 9.80 5.99 -12.44
N GLY A 66 9.21 5.57 -11.36
CA GLY A 66 8.68 6.48 -10.36
C GLY A 66 7.46 7.24 -10.88
N GLY A 67 7.19 8.40 -10.29
CA GLY A 67 6.06 9.24 -10.69
C GLY A 67 4.70 8.61 -10.43
N CYS A 68 4.63 7.67 -9.49
CA CYS A 68 3.40 7.00 -9.08
C CYS A 68 3.15 7.23 -7.60
N CYS A 69 2.00 6.82 -7.12
CA CYS A 69 1.68 6.96 -5.72
C CYS A 69 0.66 5.92 -5.25
N ILE A 70 0.58 5.77 -3.94
CA ILE A 70 -0.44 4.97 -3.28
C ILE A 70 -1.34 5.95 -2.52
N GLU A 71 -2.60 6.06 -2.91
CA GLU A 71 -3.59 6.82 -2.15
C GLU A 71 -4.15 5.90 -1.07
N ILE A 72 -4.21 6.40 0.15
CA ILE A 72 -4.72 5.64 1.29
C ILE A 72 -6.07 6.23 1.64
N ARG A 73 -7.12 5.44 1.41
CA ARG A 73 -8.49 5.88 1.62
C ARG A 73 -9.22 4.96 2.58
N LEU A 74 -10.30 5.45 3.15
CA LEU A 74 -11.13 4.68 4.08
C LEU A 74 -12.47 4.38 3.45
N ASP A 75 -12.95 3.17 3.70
CA ASP A 75 -14.29 2.67 3.41
C ASP A 75 -14.55 2.32 1.95
N ASN A 76 -14.07 3.12 1.01
CA ASN A 76 -14.16 2.78 -0.42
C ASN A 76 -13.13 3.57 -1.22
N ALA A 77 -12.99 3.23 -2.52
CA ALA A 77 -11.96 3.85 -3.38
C ALA A 77 -12.18 5.34 -3.61
N GLU A 78 -13.37 5.85 -3.32
CA GLU A 78 -13.71 7.26 -3.42
C GLU A 78 -13.90 7.91 -2.05
N GLY A 79 -13.60 7.15 -0.98
CA GLY A 79 -13.74 7.62 0.38
C GLY A 79 -12.70 8.65 0.77
N PRO A 80 -12.73 9.09 2.04
CA PRO A 80 -11.77 10.10 2.50
C PRO A 80 -10.33 9.62 2.34
N MET A 81 -9.50 10.44 1.71
CA MET A 81 -8.09 10.16 1.58
C MET A 81 -7.36 10.61 2.85
N VAL A 82 -6.82 9.65 3.58
CA VAL A 82 -6.11 9.93 4.84
C VAL A 82 -4.61 10.03 4.67
N GLY A 83 -4.10 9.65 3.52
CA GLY A 83 -2.69 9.75 3.20
C GLY A 83 -2.42 9.52 1.73
N LYS A 84 -1.22 9.93 1.29
CA LYS A 84 -0.76 9.71 -0.07
C LYS A 84 0.74 9.49 -0.02
N LEU A 85 1.19 8.34 -0.48
CA LEU A 85 2.60 8.00 -0.53
C LEU A 85 3.12 8.15 -1.95
N ASP A 86 3.93 9.18 -2.19
CA ASP A 86 4.56 9.39 -3.50
C ASP A 86 5.77 8.48 -3.64
N ILE A 87 5.88 7.83 -4.79
CA ILE A 87 6.93 6.85 -5.06
C ILE A 87 7.83 7.38 -6.19
N PRO A 88 9.08 7.77 -5.87
CA PRO A 88 10.05 8.10 -6.91
C PRO A 88 10.68 6.84 -7.47
N ALA A 89 11.45 6.98 -8.55
CA ALA A 89 12.21 5.87 -9.09
C ALA A 89 13.22 5.35 -8.07
N THR A 90 13.30 4.03 -7.92
CA THR A 90 14.22 3.41 -6.95
C THR A 90 15.47 2.83 -7.61
N GLY A 91 15.53 2.84 -8.94
CA GLY A 91 16.68 2.33 -9.69
C GLY A 91 16.46 1.00 -10.37
N GLY A 92 15.34 0.34 -10.11
CA GLY A 92 15.03 -0.92 -10.77
C GLY A 92 13.86 -1.65 -10.15
N PRO A 93 13.38 -2.73 -10.79
CA PRO A 93 12.17 -3.42 -10.32
C PRO A 93 12.37 -4.25 -9.06
N LYS A 94 13.61 -4.44 -8.64
CA LYS A 94 13.95 -5.15 -7.39
C LYS A 94 14.77 -4.30 -6.43
N GLU A 95 14.90 -3.02 -6.74
CA GLU A 95 15.57 -2.06 -5.86
C GLU A 95 14.56 -1.49 -4.89
N PHE A 96 14.22 -2.30 -3.87
CA PHE A 96 13.22 -1.91 -2.87
C PHE A 96 13.77 -0.86 -1.92
N ARG A 97 12.96 0.17 -1.66
CA ARG A 97 13.27 1.23 -0.71
C ARG A 97 12.05 1.48 0.16
N THR A 98 12.29 2.01 1.35
CA THR A 98 11.23 2.31 2.31
C THR A 98 10.84 3.77 2.19
N PHE A 99 9.53 4.02 2.05
CA PHE A 99 8.98 5.37 1.98
C PHE A 99 7.92 5.53 3.06
N THR A 100 7.80 6.74 3.60
CA THR A 100 6.87 7.05 4.69
C THR A 100 6.09 8.31 4.35
N CYS A 101 4.80 8.32 4.69
CA CYS A 101 3.97 9.51 4.56
C CYS A 101 3.16 9.73 5.84
N PRO A 102 2.70 10.98 6.10
CA PRO A 102 1.82 11.24 7.23
C PRO A 102 0.41 10.72 6.96
N ILE A 103 -0.29 10.38 8.02
CA ILE A 103 -1.68 9.92 7.96
C ILE A 103 -2.52 10.84 8.85
N ASN A 104 -3.67 11.27 8.32
CA ASN A 104 -4.61 12.14 9.01
C ASN A 104 -5.98 11.46 9.13
N GLU A 105 -6.62 11.60 10.28
CA GLU A 105 -8.01 11.19 10.49
C GLU A 105 -8.29 9.67 10.37
N ALA A 106 -7.28 8.81 10.46
CA ALA A 106 -7.48 7.36 10.43
C ALA A 106 -7.66 6.83 11.85
N LYS A 107 -8.90 6.81 12.33
CA LYS A 107 -9.27 6.37 13.69
C LYS A 107 -10.42 5.38 13.62
N GLY A 108 -10.45 4.44 14.58
CA GLY A 108 -11.52 3.45 14.67
C GLY A 108 -11.39 2.35 13.62
N VAL A 109 -12.48 1.65 13.39
CA VAL A 109 -12.54 0.52 12.46
C VAL A 109 -13.08 0.97 11.11
N HIS A 110 -12.30 0.73 10.06
CA HIS A 110 -12.66 1.08 8.69
C HIS A 110 -12.17 0.02 7.73
N ASP A 111 -12.78 -0.03 6.55
CA ASP A 111 -12.16 -0.74 5.42
C ASP A 111 -11.03 0.14 4.91
N LEU A 112 -9.86 -0.45 4.71
CA LEU A 112 -8.68 0.25 4.22
C LEU A 112 -8.55 0.00 2.73
N VAL A 113 -8.51 1.08 1.95
CA VAL A 113 -8.42 0.98 0.50
C VAL A 113 -7.15 1.68 0.01
N PHE A 114 -6.31 0.91 -0.66
CA PHE A 114 -5.14 1.46 -1.35
C PHE A 114 -5.51 1.66 -2.81
N VAL A 115 -5.33 2.85 -3.34
CA VAL A 115 -5.57 3.17 -4.75
C VAL A 115 -4.25 3.54 -5.38
N PHE A 116 -3.88 2.84 -6.44
CA PHE A 116 -2.61 3.05 -7.12
C PHE A 116 -2.80 4.02 -8.30
N ARG A 117 -1.95 5.04 -8.37
CA ARG A 117 -2.02 6.05 -9.43
C ARG A 117 -0.67 6.22 -10.10
N GLY A 118 -0.68 6.36 -11.41
CA GLY A 118 0.53 6.61 -12.18
C GLY A 118 0.27 6.51 -13.68
N LYS A 119 1.33 6.25 -14.44
CA LYS A 119 1.23 6.15 -15.89
C LYS A 119 0.41 4.92 -16.29
N PRO A 120 -0.64 5.09 -17.12
CA PRO A 120 -1.45 3.97 -17.58
C PRO A 120 -0.64 2.89 -18.32
N GLU A 121 -1.10 1.65 -18.22
CA GLU A 121 -0.55 0.50 -18.95
C GLU A 121 0.90 0.15 -18.57
N THR A 122 1.33 0.54 -17.37
CA THR A 122 2.65 0.16 -16.86
C THR A 122 2.51 -0.47 -15.49
N ASN A 123 3.48 -1.31 -15.13
CA ASN A 123 3.60 -1.74 -13.74
C ASN A 123 4.19 -0.58 -12.96
N LEU A 124 3.38 0.05 -12.11
CA LEU A 124 3.78 1.26 -11.39
C LEU A 124 4.87 0.97 -10.37
N MET A 125 4.76 -0.15 -9.67
CA MET A 125 5.65 -0.51 -8.59
C MET A 125 5.55 -1.99 -8.28
N ASN A 126 6.57 -2.49 -7.58
CA ASN A 126 6.52 -3.79 -6.91
C ASN A 126 6.45 -3.49 -5.42
N TRP A 127 5.54 -4.13 -4.70
CA TRP A 127 5.23 -3.79 -3.31
C TRP A 127 5.47 -5.00 -2.41
N ASN A 128 6.42 -4.86 -1.45
CA ASN A 128 6.83 -5.95 -0.61
C ASN A 128 6.13 -5.95 0.75
N ARG A 129 6.10 -4.83 1.44
CA ARG A 129 5.50 -4.76 2.80
C ARG A 129 5.08 -3.35 3.17
N TRP A 130 4.27 -3.25 4.21
CA TRP A 130 3.82 -1.97 4.73
C TRP A 130 3.43 -2.09 6.21
N GLU A 131 3.35 -0.95 6.87
CA GLU A 131 2.81 -0.86 8.22
C GLU A 131 2.37 0.56 8.52
N PHE A 132 1.46 0.69 9.49
CA PHE A 132 1.10 1.99 10.05
C PHE A 132 1.82 2.17 11.37
N THR A 133 2.00 3.43 11.79
CA THR A 133 2.60 3.80 13.07
C THR A 133 1.70 4.80 13.77
N ARG A 134 1.53 4.61 15.06
CA ARG A 134 0.78 5.55 15.91
C ARG A 134 1.53 6.85 16.14
#